data_d4f35bf3158bedf0f8e03400a459aa2b
#
_entry.id   d4f35bf3158bedf0f8e03400a459aa2b
#
_cell.length_a   1.000
_cell.length_b   1.000
_cell.length_c   1.000
_cell.angle_alpha   90.00
_cell.angle_beta   90.00
_cell.angle_gamma   90.00
#
_symmetry.space_group_name_H-M   'P 1'
#
loop_
_entity.id
_entity.type
_entity.pdbx_description
1 polymer ?
#
loop_
_entity_poly.entity_id
_entity_poly.type
_entity_poly.pdbx_seq_one_letter_code
_entity_poly.pdbx_strand_id
1 'polypeptide(L)'
;MKYADLHIHSSYSDGAYTPEEIIDIAKKNGVKYISITDHDSIGGQYINGKEVEDIDIISGIELSAEYNEMELHILGYCIDVNNERLRESVKMLNDKRLDRVQKIITNLREYDIQLGIDELYKNNNETLGRSHIANAMVEKGYFSNYKQAFQSFLIKGKPGYERGFRLSY
;
A
#
# COMPACT_ATOMS: atom_id res chain seq x y z
N MET A 1 7.81 -26.03 -5.15
CA MET A 1 8.32 -25.01 -6.07
C MET A 1 7.19 -24.01 -6.30
N LYS A 2 7.36 -22.73 -5.97
CA LYS A 2 6.37 -21.69 -6.28
C LYS A 2 6.69 -21.14 -7.65
N TYR A 3 5.78 -21.27 -8.61
CA TYR A 3 5.99 -20.77 -9.97
C TYR A 3 5.62 -19.30 -10.15
N ALA A 4 4.71 -18.79 -9.34
CA ALA A 4 4.21 -17.41 -9.43
C ALA A 4 3.90 -16.83 -8.05
N ASP A 5 4.14 -15.53 -7.90
CA ASP A 5 3.64 -14.69 -6.82
C ASP A 5 3.08 -13.41 -7.45
N LEU A 6 1.76 -13.32 -7.52
CA LEU A 6 1.05 -12.29 -8.27
C LEU A 6 0.37 -11.25 -7.36
N HIS A 7 0.66 -11.27 -6.06
CA HIS A 7 0.12 -10.29 -5.12
C HIS A 7 1.22 -9.89 -4.13
N ILE A 8 2.01 -8.89 -4.53
CA ILE A 8 3.18 -8.42 -3.78
C ILE A 8 3.08 -6.91 -3.62
N HIS A 9 3.38 -6.43 -2.42
CA HIS A 9 3.47 -5.00 -2.14
C HIS A 9 4.93 -4.59 -1.99
N SER A 10 5.27 -3.48 -2.61
CA SER A 10 6.59 -2.86 -2.51
C SER A 10 6.59 -1.66 -1.57
N SER A 11 7.76 -1.05 -1.41
CA SER A 11 7.92 0.21 -0.67
C SER A 11 7.18 1.41 -1.27
N TYR A 12 6.61 1.27 -2.47
CA TYR A 12 5.74 2.28 -3.07
C TYR A 12 4.34 2.33 -2.44
N SER A 13 3.94 1.27 -1.73
CA SER A 13 2.75 1.28 -0.86
C SER A 13 3.13 0.92 0.57
N ASP A 14 2.74 -0.22 1.06
CA ASP A 14 2.97 -0.64 2.44
C ASP A 14 3.85 -1.90 2.58
N GLY A 15 4.51 -2.31 1.50
CA GLY A 15 5.54 -3.33 1.52
C GLY A 15 6.86 -2.84 2.13
N ALA A 16 7.67 -3.78 2.61
CA ALA A 16 8.94 -3.49 3.27
C ALA A 16 10.12 -3.38 2.29
N TYR A 17 10.00 -3.90 1.08
CA TYR A 17 11.09 -4.05 0.13
C TYR A 17 10.88 -3.20 -1.13
N THR A 18 11.98 -2.72 -1.70
CA THR A 18 11.94 -2.09 -3.03
C THR A 18 11.61 -3.12 -4.11
N PRO A 19 11.14 -2.68 -5.30
CA PRO A 19 10.90 -3.57 -6.43
C PRO A 19 12.13 -4.43 -6.81
N GLU A 20 13.33 -3.87 -6.74
CA GLU A 20 14.57 -4.61 -7.01
C GLU A 20 14.84 -5.69 -5.96
N GLU A 21 14.68 -5.38 -4.69
CA GLU A 21 14.83 -6.35 -3.61
C GLU A 21 13.80 -7.49 -3.72
N ILE A 22 12.58 -7.17 -4.16
CA ILE A 22 11.53 -8.18 -4.43
C ILE A 22 11.97 -9.12 -5.55
N ILE A 23 12.55 -8.60 -6.64
CA ILE A 23 13.10 -9.42 -7.72
C ILE A 23 14.19 -10.36 -7.18
N ASP A 24 15.12 -9.85 -6.38
CA ASP A 24 16.21 -10.66 -5.81
C ASP A 24 15.68 -11.75 -4.86
N ILE A 25 14.65 -11.43 -4.06
CA ILE A 25 13.99 -12.39 -3.18
C ILE A 25 13.28 -13.46 -4.01
N ALA A 26 12.58 -13.07 -5.08
CA ALA A 26 11.90 -13.99 -5.99
C ALA A 26 12.88 -14.98 -6.64
N LYS A 27 14.02 -14.50 -7.14
CA LYS A 27 15.10 -15.32 -7.68
C LYS A 27 15.60 -16.35 -6.68
N LYS A 28 15.94 -15.90 -5.47
CA LYS A 28 16.43 -16.77 -4.39
C LYS A 28 15.44 -17.87 -4.03
N ASN A 29 14.12 -17.59 -4.19
CA ASN A 29 13.06 -18.55 -3.88
C ASN A 29 12.58 -19.38 -5.09
N GLY A 30 13.17 -19.20 -6.27
CA GLY A 30 12.81 -19.92 -7.49
C GLY A 30 11.41 -19.57 -8.02
N VAL A 31 10.94 -18.34 -7.76
CA VAL A 31 9.69 -17.80 -8.31
C VAL A 31 9.98 -17.29 -9.72
N LYS A 32 9.16 -17.68 -10.70
CA LYS A 32 9.36 -17.31 -12.11
C LYS A 32 8.50 -16.15 -12.59
N TYR A 33 7.32 -16.01 -12.03
CA TYR A 33 6.37 -14.95 -12.41
C TYR A 33 6.05 -14.12 -11.18
N ILE A 34 6.24 -12.82 -11.27
CA ILE A 34 5.86 -11.88 -10.20
C ILE A 34 4.98 -10.77 -10.72
N SER A 35 4.10 -10.26 -9.85
CA SER A 35 3.42 -9.00 -10.07
C SER A 35 3.46 -8.17 -8.79
N ILE A 36 4.03 -6.99 -8.88
CA ILE A 36 3.93 -5.98 -7.83
C ILE A 36 2.60 -5.30 -8.01
N THR A 37 1.75 -5.39 -6.99
CA THR A 37 0.37 -4.89 -6.99
C THR A 37 0.17 -3.92 -5.84
N ASP A 38 0.93 -2.85 -5.83
CA ASP A 38 0.88 -1.83 -4.79
C ASP A 38 -0.52 -1.22 -4.64
N HIS A 39 -0.92 -0.91 -3.41
CA HIS A 39 -2.18 -0.26 -3.10
C HIS A 39 -2.29 1.12 -3.75
N ASP A 40 -3.23 1.27 -4.70
CA ASP A 40 -3.54 2.50 -5.40
C ASP A 40 -2.27 3.24 -5.91
N SER A 41 -1.21 2.49 -6.25
CA SER A 41 0.05 3.00 -6.79
C SER A 41 0.51 2.21 -8.00
N ILE A 42 1.11 2.92 -8.94
CA ILE A 42 1.83 2.37 -10.08
C ILE A 42 3.32 2.74 -10.05
N GLY A 43 3.78 3.35 -8.96
CA GLY A 43 5.17 3.81 -8.82
C GLY A 43 6.18 2.67 -8.91
N GLY A 44 5.87 1.51 -8.32
CA GLY A 44 6.70 0.31 -8.42
C GLY A 44 6.79 -0.30 -9.80
N GLN A 45 5.95 0.14 -10.77
CA GLN A 45 5.87 -0.44 -12.11
C GLN A 45 7.00 -0.02 -13.07
N TYR A 46 7.93 0.83 -12.66
CA TYR A 46 9.10 1.21 -13.47
C TYR A 46 10.04 0.03 -13.80
N ILE A 47 9.87 -1.10 -13.09
CA ILE A 47 10.59 -2.34 -13.39
C ILE A 47 9.98 -3.13 -14.54
N ASN A 48 8.76 -2.81 -14.98
CA ASN A 48 8.13 -3.48 -16.12
C ASN A 48 8.93 -3.22 -17.42
N GLY A 49 9.09 -4.28 -18.19
CA GLY A 49 9.89 -4.22 -19.41
C GLY A 49 11.39 -4.30 -19.16
N LYS A 50 11.87 -4.38 -17.91
CA LYS A 50 13.24 -4.78 -17.63
C LYS A 50 13.38 -6.27 -17.92
N GLU A 51 14.36 -6.63 -18.73
CA GLU A 51 14.76 -8.03 -18.91
C GLU A 51 15.46 -8.50 -17.62
N VAL A 52 14.79 -9.39 -16.90
CA VAL A 52 15.33 -10.02 -15.69
C VAL A 52 15.47 -11.50 -15.97
N GLU A 53 16.69 -11.99 -15.95
CA GLU A 53 16.97 -13.41 -16.18
C GLU A 53 16.15 -14.30 -15.19
N ASP A 54 15.46 -15.29 -15.75
CA ASP A 54 14.64 -16.27 -15.03
C ASP A 54 13.38 -15.72 -14.33
N ILE A 55 13.01 -14.45 -14.51
CA ILE A 55 11.78 -13.88 -13.95
C ILE A 55 11.00 -13.08 -14.99
N ASP A 56 9.73 -13.41 -15.14
CA ASP A 56 8.75 -12.63 -15.88
C ASP A 56 8.01 -11.67 -14.94
N ILE A 57 8.06 -10.38 -15.23
CA ILE A 57 7.40 -9.34 -14.44
C ILE A 57 6.09 -8.95 -15.15
N ILE A 58 4.97 -9.15 -14.47
CA ILE A 58 3.63 -8.81 -14.94
C ILE A 58 3.22 -7.49 -14.30
N SER A 59 2.85 -6.50 -15.11
CA SER A 59 2.37 -5.22 -14.58
C SER A 59 1.08 -5.42 -13.78
N GLY A 60 0.98 -4.79 -12.60
CA GLY A 60 -0.17 -4.96 -11.73
C GLY A 60 -0.43 -3.77 -10.82
N ILE A 61 -1.61 -3.77 -10.23
CA ILE A 61 -2.06 -2.80 -9.23
C ILE A 61 -3.11 -3.44 -8.33
N GLU A 62 -3.20 -3.01 -7.08
CA GLU A 62 -4.32 -3.32 -6.21
C GLU A 62 -5.15 -2.05 -5.96
N LEU A 63 -6.37 -2.02 -6.47
CA LEU A 63 -7.27 -0.88 -6.33
C LEU A 63 -8.19 -1.03 -5.12
N SER A 64 -8.29 0.02 -4.32
CA SER A 64 -9.27 0.12 -3.25
C SER A 64 -10.66 0.35 -3.82
N ALA A 65 -11.57 -0.58 -3.59
CA ALA A 65 -12.95 -0.55 -4.07
C ALA A 65 -13.95 -0.79 -2.93
N GLU A 66 -15.23 -0.53 -3.19
CA GLU A 66 -16.31 -0.78 -2.26
C GLU A 66 -17.51 -1.39 -2.96
N TYR A 67 -18.09 -2.41 -2.36
CA TYR A 67 -19.37 -2.98 -2.76
C TYR A 67 -20.25 -3.22 -1.54
N ASN A 68 -21.43 -2.64 -1.52
CA ASN A 68 -22.38 -2.74 -0.40
C ASN A 68 -21.73 -2.46 0.97
N GLU A 69 -21.01 -1.35 1.09
CA GLU A 69 -20.25 -0.92 2.28
C GLU A 69 -19.10 -1.86 2.72
N MET A 70 -18.85 -2.93 1.98
CA MET A 70 -17.70 -3.80 2.21
C MET A 70 -16.47 -3.26 1.47
N GLU A 71 -15.36 -3.23 2.19
CA GLU A 71 -14.05 -2.94 1.61
C GLU A 71 -13.60 -4.12 0.75
N LEU A 72 -13.28 -3.82 -0.50
CA LEU A 72 -12.74 -4.78 -1.45
C LEU A 72 -11.41 -4.26 -1.98
N HIS A 73 -10.52 -5.19 -2.27
CA HIS A 73 -9.29 -4.90 -2.98
C HIS A 73 -9.32 -5.68 -4.29
N ILE A 74 -9.20 -4.96 -5.40
CA ILE A 74 -9.28 -5.54 -6.74
C ILE A 74 -7.91 -5.53 -7.37
N LEU A 75 -7.40 -6.72 -7.69
CA LEU A 75 -6.14 -6.88 -8.38
C LEU A 75 -6.35 -6.71 -9.89
N GLY A 76 -5.59 -5.79 -10.49
CA GLY A 76 -5.52 -5.59 -11.93
C GLY A 76 -4.17 -6.06 -12.45
N TYR A 77 -4.16 -6.82 -13.55
CA TYR A 77 -2.94 -7.33 -14.18
C TYR A 77 -2.84 -6.88 -15.63
N CYS A 78 -1.63 -6.92 -16.17
CA CYS A 78 -1.32 -6.50 -17.54
C CYS A 78 -1.79 -5.06 -17.82
N ILE A 79 -1.65 -4.19 -16.79
CA ILE A 79 -2.07 -2.80 -16.89
C ILE A 79 -1.12 -2.02 -17.82
N ASP A 80 -1.68 -1.06 -18.55
CA ASP A 80 -0.90 -0.05 -19.24
C ASP A 80 -0.60 1.13 -18.31
N VAL A 81 0.61 1.17 -17.77
CA VAL A 81 1.06 2.22 -16.84
C VAL A 81 1.10 3.61 -17.46
N ASN A 82 1.02 3.72 -18.79
CA ASN A 82 0.99 4.99 -19.52
C ASN A 82 -0.44 5.46 -19.80
N ASN A 83 -1.45 4.66 -19.47
CA ASN A 83 -2.84 5.04 -19.67
C ASN A 83 -3.20 6.25 -18.78
N GLU A 84 -3.58 7.37 -19.38
CA GLU A 84 -3.86 8.62 -18.71
C GLU A 84 -5.00 8.48 -17.69
N ARG A 85 -6.09 7.76 -18.04
CA ARG A 85 -7.23 7.56 -17.14
C ARG A 85 -6.84 6.76 -15.90
N LEU A 86 -5.97 5.77 -16.06
CA LEU A 86 -5.44 5.01 -14.91
C LEU A 86 -4.64 5.93 -14.00
N ARG A 87 -3.74 6.74 -14.56
CA ARG A 87 -2.91 7.70 -13.80
C ARG A 87 -3.75 8.72 -13.05
N GLU A 88 -4.76 9.29 -13.69
CA GLU A 88 -5.69 10.23 -13.06
C GLU A 88 -6.47 9.56 -11.90
N SER A 89 -6.96 8.33 -12.13
CA SER A 89 -7.67 7.57 -11.10
C SER A 89 -6.77 7.26 -9.89
N VAL A 90 -5.54 6.81 -10.13
CA VAL A 90 -4.54 6.54 -9.10
C VAL A 90 -4.22 7.81 -8.30
N LYS A 91 -4.00 8.93 -9.00
CA LYS A 91 -3.77 10.23 -8.34
C LYS A 91 -4.94 10.61 -7.43
N MET A 92 -6.17 10.52 -7.95
CA MET A 92 -7.37 10.83 -7.16
C MET A 92 -7.46 9.94 -5.91
N LEU A 93 -7.20 8.63 -6.04
CA LEU A 93 -7.20 7.71 -4.90
C LEU A 93 -6.13 8.09 -3.87
N ASN A 94 -4.95 8.48 -4.31
CA ASN A 94 -3.86 8.91 -3.42
C ASN A 94 -4.20 10.20 -2.67
N ASP A 95 -4.77 11.19 -3.34
CA ASP A 95 -5.24 12.42 -2.70
C ASP A 95 -6.27 12.11 -1.60
N LYS A 96 -7.21 11.20 -1.87
CA LYS A 96 -8.21 10.75 -0.90
C LYS A 96 -7.63 9.92 0.26
N ARG A 97 -6.59 9.12 -0.01
CA ARG A 97 -5.85 8.43 1.06
C ARG A 97 -5.14 9.41 1.98
N LEU A 98 -4.50 10.42 1.42
CA LEU A 98 -3.83 11.46 2.19
C LEU A 98 -4.81 12.22 3.09
N ASP A 99 -5.96 12.66 2.55
CA ASP A 99 -7.03 13.28 3.33
C ASP A 99 -7.47 12.41 4.52
N ARG A 100 -7.64 11.10 4.27
CA ARG A 100 -8.00 10.13 5.30
C ARG A 100 -6.94 10.02 6.39
N VAL A 101 -5.67 9.91 6.00
CA VAL A 101 -4.55 9.81 6.94
C VAL A 101 -4.46 11.04 7.83
N GLN A 102 -4.65 12.25 7.27
CA GLN A 102 -4.67 13.49 8.03
C GLN A 102 -5.79 13.52 9.08
N LYS A 103 -6.98 13.03 8.72
CA LYS A 103 -8.11 12.91 9.68
C LYS A 103 -7.77 11.93 10.80
N ILE A 104 -7.23 10.76 10.46
CA ILE A 104 -6.80 9.77 11.46
C ILE A 104 -5.79 10.37 12.43
N ILE A 105 -4.76 11.04 11.91
CA ILE A 105 -3.74 11.71 12.75
C ILE A 105 -4.39 12.75 13.68
N THR A 106 -5.37 13.49 13.17
CA THR A 106 -6.10 14.48 13.99
C THR A 106 -6.88 13.82 15.12
N ASN A 107 -7.59 12.73 14.82
CA ASN A 107 -8.34 11.98 15.83
C ASN A 107 -7.42 11.35 16.90
N LEU A 108 -6.25 10.87 16.50
CA LEU A 108 -5.27 10.27 17.43
C LEU A 108 -4.73 11.26 18.48
N ARG A 109 -4.70 12.57 18.16
CA ARG A 109 -4.27 13.61 19.11
C ARG A 109 -5.14 13.70 20.35
N GLU A 110 -6.41 13.35 20.24
CA GLU A 110 -7.35 13.30 21.38
C GLU A 110 -6.98 12.20 22.38
N TYR A 111 -6.10 11.29 21.99
CA TYR A 111 -5.61 10.16 22.78
C TYR A 111 -4.11 10.28 23.10
N ASP A 112 -3.58 11.50 23.09
CA ASP A 112 -2.16 11.81 23.36
C ASP A 112 -1.18 11.14 22.40
N ILE A 113 -1.64 10.69 21.21
CA ILE A 113 -0.79 10.15 20.16
C ILE A 113 -0.47 11.24 19.15
N GLN A 114 0.77 11.74 19.19
CA GLN A 114 1.26 12.84 18.35
C GLN A 114 2.06 12.28 17.17
N LEU A 115 1.49 12.35 15.96
CA LEU A 115 2.15 11.98 14.72
C LEU A 115 2.16 13.15 13.73
N GLY A 116 3.27 13.32 13.01
CA GLY A 116 3.38 14.20 11.86
C GLY A 116 3.17 13.43 10.56
N ILE A 117 2.57 14.06 9.56
CA ILE A 117 2.37 13.42 8.24
C ILE A 117 3.71 13.06 7.59
N ASP A 118 4.73 13.92 7.74
CA ASP A 118 6.07 13.71 7.18
C ASP A 118 6.78 12.49 7.78
N GLU A 119 6.42 12.10 9.00
CA GLU A 119 6.97 10.92 9.67
C GLU A 119 6.48 9.59 9.06
N LEU A 120 5.39 9.66 8.29
CA LEU A 120 4.82 8.48 7.61
C LEU A 120 5.46 8.22 6.25
N TYR A 121 6.06 9.25 5.64
CA TYR A 121 6.75 9.10 4.36
C TYR A 121 8.13 8.48 4.58
N LYS A 122 8.30 7.24 4.09
CA LYS A 122 9.55 6.48 4.13
C LYS A 122 9.75 5.76 2.82
N ASN A 123 11.02 5.55 2.44
CA ASN A 123 11.40 4.62 1.37
C ASN A 123 10.63 4.79 0.04
N ASN A 124 10.40 6.02 -0.40
CA ASN A 124 9.70 6.34 -1.67
C ASN A 124 8.22 5.92 -1.72
N ASN A 125 7.55 5.67 -0.58
CA ASN A 125 6.14 5.36 -0.61
C ASN A 125 5.34 6.50 -1.26
N GLU A 126 4.53 6.16 -2.25
CA GLU A 126 3.64 7.09 -2.95
C GLU A 126 2.27 7.14 -2.27
N THR A 127 1.87 6.06 -1.60
CA THR A 127 0.58 5.96 -0.94
C THR A 127 0.72 5.81 0.55
N LEU A 128 -0.10 6.51 1.30
CA LEU A 128 -0.17 6.39 2.75
C LEU A 128 -1.44 5.65 3.17
N GLY A 129 -1.34 4.88 4.25
CA GLY A 129 -2.45 4.12 4.79
C GLY A 129 -2.33 3.87 6.30
N ARG A 130 -3.29 3.13 6.83
CA ARG A 130 -3.32 2.75 8.26
C ARG A 130 -2.10 1.96 8.71
N SER A 131 -1.50 1.17 7.81
CA SER A 131 -0.25 0.43 8.06
C SER A 131 0.91 1.36 8.43
N HIS A 132 1.07 2.45 7.71
CA HIS A 132 2.09 3.46 7.98
C HIS A 132 1.87 4.14 9.34
N ILE A 133 0.61 4.47 9.67
CA ILE A 133 0.25 5.05 10.98
C ILE A 133 0.59 4.08 12.11
N ALA A 134 0.22 2.79 11.98
CA ALA A 134 0.51 1.78 12.99
C ALA A 134 2.03 1.61 13.21
N ASN A 135 2.82 1.59 12.14
CA ASN A 135 4.27 1.52 12.23
C ASN A 135 4.86 2.74 12.94
N ALA A 136 4.41 3.95 12.58
CA ALA A 136 4.86 5.19 13.24
C ALA A 136 4.49 5.23 14.73
N MET A 137 3.33 4.71 15.11
CA MET A 137 2.93 4.58 16.52
C MET A 137 3.88 3.65 17.31
N VAL A 138 4.33 2.56 16.69
CA VAL A 138 5.30 1.63 17.31
C VAL A 138 6.67 2.27 17.41
N GLU A 139 7.14 2.91 16.36
CA GLU A 139 8.46 3.56 16.34
C GLU A 139 8.59 4.69 17.36
N LYS A 140 7.50 5.42 17.62
CA LYS A 140 7.44 6.44 18.67
C LYS A 140 7.21 5.87 20.07
N GLY A 141 7.09 4.55 20.21
CA GLY A 141 6.95 3.89 21.50
C GLY A 141 5.53 3.95 22.11
N TYR A 142 4.51 4.37 21.35
CA TYR A 142 3.14 4.33 21.84
C TYR A 142 2.62 2.91 22.02
N PHE A 143 3.12 1.96 21.22
CA PHE A 143 2.78 0.54 21.26
C PHE A 143 3.99 -0.34 21.10
N SER A 144 3.94 -1.54 21.70
CA SER A 144 5.03 -2.51 21.64
C SER A 144 5.13 -3.26 20.29
N ASN A 145 4.03 -3.30 19.52
CA ASN A 145 4.01 -3.96 18.21
C ASN A 145 2.89 -3.44 17.31
N TYR A 146 3.04 -3.67 16.01
CA TYR A 146 2.11 -3.29 14.95
C TYR A 146 0.68 -3.76 15.20
N LYS A 147 0.49 -5.05 15.55
CA LYS A 147 -0.83 -5.64 15.72
C LYS A 147 -1.61 -4.93 16.83
N GLN A 148 -0.95 -4.61 17.93
CA GLN A 148 -1.57 -3.89 19.04
C GLN A 148 -1.99 -2.48 18.62
N ALA A 149 -1.11 -1.72 17.97
CA ALA A 149 -1.42 -0.38 17.46
C ALA A 149 -2.61 -0.41 16.51
N PHE A 150 -2.58 -1.30 15.52
CA PHE A 150 -3.60 -1.40 14.48
C PHE A 150 -4.97 -1.78 15.06
N GLN A 151 -5.03 -2.81 15.92
CA GLN A 151 -6.28 -3.30 16.51
C GLN A 151 -6.87 -2.35 17.53
N SER A 152 -6.03 -1.61 18.28
CA SER A 152 -6.53 -0.71 19.32
C SER A 152 -7.12 0.58 18.75
N PHE A 153 -6.63 1.08 17.59
CA PHE A 153 -6.98 2.39 17.09
C PHE A 153 -7.50 2.45 15.65
N LEU A 154 -7.09 1.54 14.75
CA LEU A 154 -7.23 1.75 13.31
C LEU A 154 -8.26 0.86 12.61
N ILE A 155 -8.88 -0.06 13.33
CA ILE A 155 -9.98 -0.89 12.78
C ILE A 155 -11.35 -0.23 13.00
N LYS A 156 -12.36 -0.67 12.24
CA LYS A 156 -13.75 -0.15 12.33
C LYS A 156 -14.24 -0.15 13.80
N GLY A 157 -14.79 0.98 14.22
CA GLY A 157 -15.29 1.18 15.59
C GLY A 157 -14.24 1.61 16.61
N LYS A 158 -13.00 1.88 16.18
CA LYS A 158 -11.93 2.41 17.04
C LYS A 158 -11.70 3.90 16.79
N PRO A 159 -11.11 4.62 17.79
CA PRO A 159 -11.00 6.09 17.77
C PRO A 159 -10.30 6.67 16.53
N GLY A 160 -9.25 6.04 16.04
CA GLY A 160 -8.51 6.47 14.86
C GLY A 160 -9.08 5.91 13.54
N TYR A 161 -10.25 5.25 13.56
CA TYR A 161 -10.82 4.74 12.31
C TYR A 161 -11.53 5.84 11.53
N GLU A 162 -11.11 6.00 10.29
CA GLU A 162 -11.79 6.81 9.27
C GLU A 162 -12.17 5.93 8.08
N ARG A 163 -13.39 6.11 7.56
CA ARG A 163 -13.79 5.44 6.31
C ARG A 163 -12.98 5.99 5.15
N GLY A 164 -12.34 5.12 4.38
CA GLY A 164 -11.62 5.52 3.18
C GLY A 164 -12.57 5.87 2.02
N PHE A 165 -12.11 6.73 1.11
CA PHE A 165 -12.69 6.83 -0.21
C PHE A 165 -12.36 5.54 -1.00
N ARG A 166 -13.31 5.09 -1.80
CA ARG A 166 -13.19 3.88 -2.61
C ARG A 166 -14.00 4.05 -3.89
N LEU A 167 -13.53 3.42 -4.94
CA LEU A 167 -14.31 3.35 -6.17
C LEU A 167 -15.59 2.53 -5.91
N SER A 168 -16.74 3.11 -6.25
CA SER A 168 -18.04 2.41 -6.21
C SER A 168 -18.37 1.84 -7.57
N TYR A 169 -18.99 0.68 -7.58
CA TYR A 169 -19.63 0.10 -8.75
C TYR A 169 -21.08 0.58 -8.89
#